data_66005859d9c51d6e5c436c8a20c7b3de
#
_entry.id   66005859d9c51d6e5c436c8a20c7b3de
#
_cell.length_a   1.000
_cell.length_b   1.000
_cell.length_c   1.000
_cell.angle_alpha   90.00
_cell.angle_beta   90.00
_cell.angle_gamma   90.00
#
_symmetry.space_group_name_H-M   'P 1'
#
loop_
_entity.id
_entity.type
_entity.pdbx_description
1 polymer ?
#
loop_
_entity_poly.entity_id
_entity_poly.type
_entity_poly.pdbx_seq_one_letter_code
_entity_poly.pdbx_strand_id
1 'polypeptide(L)'
;AASLVVAAPAFAQTKLKWAHVYEPGEPFHTASVWAAEEIKKRTGGRYQIDVYPASQLGKENDINQGLSLGTVDIIISGSSFAAKAFPRIGVTYYPYTFRNVDHLLAYTKSDIYKELTAGYEQKSGNEIIATTYYGTRHTTSNKPIAKCADLKGLKMRVPDVPAYLAMPRACGANTSPIAFAEVYLALQNGTVEAQEN
;
A
#
# COMPACT_ATOMS: atom_id res chain seq x y z
N ALA A 1 9.30 -53.84 29.65
CA ALA A 1 8.77 -52.46 29.70
C ALA A 1 8.67 -51.94 28.27
N ALA A 2 7.46 -51.74 27.75
CA ALA A 2 7.22 -51.13 26.44
C ALA A 2 7.09 -49.62 26.64
N SER A 3 8.04 -48.86 26.11
CA SER A 3 7.97 -47.39 26.10
C SER A 3 6.98 -46.92 25.04
N LEU A 4 5.85 -46.36 25.45
CA LEU A 4 4.94 -45.65 24.57
C LEU A 4 5.61 -44.34 24.11
N VAL A 5 6.04 -44.27 22.88
CA VAL A 5 6.45 -43.01 22.24
C VAL A 5 5.18 -42.25 21.86
N VAL A 6 4.81 -41.25 22.66
CA VAL A 6 3.74 -40.31 22.31
C VAL A 6 4.27 -39.42 21.21
N ALA A 7 3.86 -39.64 19.95
CA ALA A 7 4.14 -38.75 18.86
C ALA A 7 3.37 -37.44 19.08
N ALA A 8 4.09 -36.35 19.35
CA ALA A 8 3.50 -35.03 19.37
C ALA A 8 2.92 -34.69 17.97
N PRO A 9 1.71 -34.14 17.88
CA PRO A 9 1.15 -33.75 16.59
C PRO A 9 2.08 -32.71 15.90
N ALA A 10 2.69 -33.14 14.81
CA ALA A 10 3.43 -32.21 13.93
C ALA A 10 2.39 -31.34 13.22
N PHE A 11 2.15 -30.13 13.71
CA PHE A 11 1.36 -29.14 12.96
C PHE A 11 2.16 -28.77 11.72
N ALA A 12 1.59 -28.99 10.54
CA ALA A 12 2.18 -28.50 9.28
C ALA A 12 2.32 -26.98 9.35
N GLN A 13 3.53 -26.48 9.13
CA GLN A 13 3.80 -25.04 9.10
C GLN A 13 3.10 -24.40 7.91
N THR A 14 2.29 -23.39 8.16
CA THR A 14 1.66 -22.57 7.11
C THR A 14 2.62 -21.44 6.73
N LYS A 15 3.01 -21.39 5.45
CA LYS A 15 3.83 -20.32 4.90
C LYS A 15 2.96 -19.29 4.20
N LEU A 16 3.15 -18.01 4.51
CA LEU A 16 2.43 -16.89 3.93
C LEU A 16 3.43 -15.92 3.29
N LYS A 17 3.02 -15.26 2.21
CA LYS A 17 3.79 -14.25 1.50
C LYS A 17 3.22 -12.87 1.82
N TRP A 18 4.08 -11.98 2.32
CA TRP A 18 3.75 -10.58 2.57
C TRP A 18 4.50 -9.68 1.60
N ALA A 19 3.79 -9.08 0.63
CA ALA A 19 4.38 -8.25 -0.41
C ALA A 19 4.12 -6.76 -0.18
N HIS A 20 5.09 -5.92 -0.52
CA HIS A 20 4.94 -4.47 -0.57
C HIS A 20 5.98 -3.82 -1.51
N VAL A 21 5.76 -2.55 -1.84
CA VAL A 21 6.59 -1.80 -2.81
C VAL A 21 7.71 -0.98 -2.16
N TYR A 22 7.72 -0.88 -0.83
CA TYR A 22 8.65 -0.04 -0.06
C TYR A 22 10.04 -0.65 0.01
N GLU A 23 11.07 0.22 0.07
CA GLU A 23 12.46 -0.22 0.16
C GLU A 23 12.80 -0.83 1.55
N PRO A 24 13.84 -1.70 1.64
CA PRO A 24 14.22 -2.34 2.91
C PRO A 24 14.59 -1.38 4.03
N GLY A 25 15.02 -0.15 3.71
CA GLY A 25 15.34 0.89 4.69
C GLY A 25 14.10 1.64 5.23
N GLU A 26 12.92 1.40 4.69
CA GLU A 26 11.72 2.13 5.09
C GLU A 26 11.02 1.50 6.31
N PRO A 27 10.35 2.32 7.15
CA PRO A 27 9.65 1.84 8.35
C PRO A 27 8.63 0.74 8.10
N PHE A 28 7.93 0.77 6.94
CA PHE A 28 6.97 -0.27 6.61
C PHE A 28 7.61 -1.63 6.42
N HIS A 29 8.80 -1.70 5.80
CA HIS A 29 9.51 -2.97 5.68
C HIS A 29 9.98 -3.48 7.04
N THR A 30 10.65 -2.64 7.83
CA THR A 30 11.16 -3.04 9.15
C THR A 30 10.05 -3.48 10.09
N ALA A 31 8.89 -2.81 10.06
CA ALA A 31 7.71 -3.19 10.83
C ALA A 31 7.10 -4.53 10.34
N SER A 32 7.08 -4.77 9.03
CA SER A 32 6.59 -6.04 8.48
C SER A 32 7.46 -7.22 8.89
N VAL A 33 8.79 -7.07 8.83
CA VAL A 33 9.74 -8.09 9.26
C VAL A 33 9.56 -8.37 10.76
N TRP A 34 9.49 -7.33 11.59
CA TRP A 34 9.24 -7.49 13.02
C TRP A 34 7.92 -8.21 13.30
N ALA A 35 6.84 -7.83 12.60
CA ALA A 35 5.53 -8.46 12.78
C ALA A 35 5.54 -9.93 12.35
N ALA A 36 6.22 -10.27 11.25
CA ALA A 36 6.37 -11.64 10.77
C ALA A 36 7.07 -12.53 11.82
N GLU A 37 8.16 -12.03 12.43
CA GLU A 37 8.88 -12.73 13.50
C GLU A 37 8.02 -12.89 14.76
N GLU A 38 7.29 -11.85 15.18
CA GLU A 38 6.38 -11.91 16.32
C GLU A 38 5.22 -12.90 16.10
N ILE A 39 4.65 -12.97 14.90
CA ILE A 39 3.62 -13.94 14.55
C ILE A 39 4.19 -15.35 14.63
N LYS A 40 5.36 -15.61 14.06
CA LYS A 40 6.04 -16.91 14.14
C LYS A 40 6.24 -17.33 15.59
N LYS A 41 6.77 -16.43 16.43
CA LYS A 41 7.01 -16.67 17.85
C LYS A 41 5.71 -16.95 18.62
N ARG A 42 4.68 -16.11 18.46
CA ARG A 42 3.41 -16.22 19.20
C ARG A 42 2.59 -17.44 18.77
N THR A 43 2.81 -17.95 17.56
CA THR A 43 2.13 -19.14 17.06
C THR A 43 2.93 -20.44 17.25
N GLY A 44 4.08 -20.36 17.94
CA GLY A 44 4.97 -21.52 18.12
C GLY A 44 5.49 -22.07 16.79
N GLY A 45 5.70 -21.22 15.78
CA GLY A 45 6.16 -21.59 14.44
C GLY A 45 5.07 -22.15 13.53
N ARG A 46 3.82 -22.18 13.94
CA ARG A 46 2.69 -22.63 13.10
C ARG A 46 2.51 -21.79 11.84
N TYR A 47 2.74 -20.47 11.94
CA TYR A 47 2.77 -19.57 10.80
C TYR A 47 4.18 -19.02 10.59
N GLN A 48 4.64 -19.04 9.35
CA GLN A 48 5.83 -18.37 8.88
C GLN A 48 5.43 -17.39 7.78
N ILE A 49 5.84 -16.12 7.90
CA ILE A 49 5.56 -15.08 6.90
C ILE A 49 6.87 -14.66 6.27
N ASP A 50 6.97 -14.84 4.96
CA ASP A 50 8.12 -14.39 4.16
C ASP A 50 7.78 -13.01 3.58
N VAL A 51 8.57 -11.98 3.95
CA VAL A 51 8.34 -10.58 3.53
C VAL A 51 9.12 -10.27 2.25
N TYR A 52 8.42 -9.74 1.24
CA TYR A 52 8.94 -9.40 -0.08
C TYR A 52 8.84 -7.89 -0.31
N PRO A 53 9.93 -7.12 -0.06
CA PRO A 53 9.99 -5.67 -0.25
C PRO A 53 10.23 -5.26 -1.71
N ALA A 54 10.33 -3.94 -1.95
CA ALA A 54 10.83 -3.32 -3.17
C ALA A 54 10.20 -3.89 -4.46
N SER A 55 8.91 -4.16 -4.44
CA SER A 55 8.17 -4.71 -5.59
C SER A 55 8.67 -6.08 -6.09
N GLN A 56 9.32 -6.90 -5.26
CA GLN A 56 9.83 -8.22 -5.64
C GLN A 56 8.75 -9.17 -6.19
N LEU A 57 7.51 -9.05 -5.72
CA LEU A 57 6.36 -9.83 -6.22
C LEU A 57 5.45 -9.04 -7.16
N GLY A 58 5.90 -7.90 -7.65
CA GLY A 58 5.17 -7.05 -8.59
C GLY A 58 4.91 -5.65 -8.08
N LYS A 59 4.44 -4.79 -8.98
CA LYS A 59 4.03 -3.41 -8.71
C LYS A 59 2.78 -3.41 -7.81
N GLU A 60 2.40 -2.27 -7.29
CA GLU A 60 1.27 -2.17 -6.34
C GLU A 60 -0.05 -2.69 -6.92
N ASN A 61 -0.29 -2.46 -8.23
CA ASN A 61 -1.44 -3.05 -8.92
C ASN A 61 -1.37 -4.58 -8.99
N ASP A 62 -0.17 -5.14 -9.22
CA ASP A 62 0.03 -6.58 -9.37
C ASP A 62 -0.16 -7.32 -8.05
N ILE A 63 0.37 -6.77 -6.94
CA ILE A 63 0.19 -7.38 -5.62
C ILE A 63 -1.26 -7.28 -5.11
N ASN A 64 -1.99 -6.20 -5.44
CA ASN A 64 -3.44 -6.11 -5.15
C ASN A 64 -4.23 -7.17 -5.93
N GLN A 65 -3.89 -7.39 -7.20
CA GLN A 65 -4.48 -8.48 -7.99
C GLN A 65 -4.07 -9.85 -7.45
N GLY A 66 -2.79 -10.00 -7.10
CA GLY A 66 -2.24 -11.23 -6.53
C GLY A 66 -2.92 -11.64 -5.23
N LEU A 67 -3.29 -10.67 -4.37
CA LEU A 67 -4.07 -10.91 -3.17
C LEU A 67 -5.43 -11.55 -3.49
N SER A 68 -6.15 -11.02 -4.48
CA SER A 68 -7.44 -11.58 -4.91
C SER A 68 -7.33 -12.94 -5.61
N LEU A 69 -6.16 -13.24 -6.21
CA LEU A 69 -5.87 -14.53 -6.85
C LEU A 69 -5.22 -15.56 -5.91
N GLY A 70 -4.89 -15.17 -4.68
CA GLY A 70 -4.21 -16.04 -3.71
C GLY A 70 -2.74 -16.33 -4.03
N THR A 71 -2.08 -15.52 -4.87
CA THR A 71 -0.63 -15.66 -5.15
C THR A 71 0.25 -14.93 -4.13
N VAL A 72 -0.33 -13.98 -3.40
CA VAL A 72 0.18 -13.35 -2.17
C VAL A 72 -0.91 -13.38 -1.10
N ASP A 73 -0.52 -13.39 0.17
CA ASP A 73 -1.46 -13.55 1.30
C ASP A 73 -1.68 -12.26 2.06
N ILE A 74 -0.65 -11.40 2.13
CA ILE A 74 -0.68 -10.13 2.85
C ILE A 74 0.00 -9.08 1.97
N ILE A 75 -0.56 -7.86 1.94
CA ILE A 75 0.06 -6.72 1.26
C ILE A 75 0.03 -5.47 2.13
N ILE A 76 0.96 -4.54 1.89
CA ILE A 76 0.81 -3.14 2.27
C ILE A 76 0.56 -2.36 0.98
N SER A 77 -0.58 -1.69 0.92
CA SER A 77 -0.98 -0.91 -0.25
C SER A 77 -1.89 0.24 0.15
N GLY A 78 -1.92 1.28 -0.66
CA GLY A 78 -2.90 2.35 -0.50
C GLY A 78 -4.32 1.88 -0.82
N SER A 79 -5.32 2.30 -0.04
CA SER A 79 -6.72 1.96 -0.32
C SER A 79 -7.23 2.49 -1.66
N SER A 80 -6.52 3.45 -2.27
CA SER A 80 -6.75 3.89 -3.64
C SER A 80 -6.57 2.78 -4.68
N PHE A 81 -5.64 1.84 -4.46
CA PHE A 81 -5.47 0.66 -5.33
C PHE A 81 -6.56 -0.38 -5.08
N ALA A 82 -6.99 -0.55 -3.84
CA ALA A 82 -8.16 -1.36 -3.48
C ALA A 82 -9.46 -0.86 -4.13
N ALA A 83 -9.52 0.42 -4.50
CA ALA A 83 -10.66 1.03 -5.18
C ALA A 83 -10.98 0.41 -6.56
N LYS A 84 -10.08 -0.34 -7.17
CA LYS A 84 -10.37 -1.13 -8.38
C LYS A 84 -11.42 -2.21 -8.11
N ALA A 85 -11.40 -2.84 -6.94
CA ALA A 85 -12.39 -3.83 -6.53
C ALA A 85 -13.65 -3.19 -5.93
N PHE A 86 -13.48 -2.11 -5.17
CA PHE A 86 -14.57 -1.38 -4.51
C PHE A 86 -14.31 0.13 -4.54
N PRO A 87 -14.82 0.89 -5.54
CA PRO A 87 -14.46 2.29 -5.76
C PRO A 87 -14.63 3.21 -4.55
N ARG A 88 -15.64 2.99 -3.71
CA ARG A 88 -15.91 3.82 -2.53
C ARG A 88 -14.76 3.85 -1.51
N ILE A 89 -13.93 2.80 -1.41
CA ILE A 89 -12.82 2.74 -0.45
C ILE A 89 -11.71 3.74 -0.80
N GLY A 90 -11.61 4.16 -2.06
CA GLY A 90 -10.60 5.10 -2.54
C GLY A 90 -10.84 6.55 -2.14
N VAL A 91 -11.95 6.89 -1.48
CA VAL A 91 -12.31 8.27 -1.09
C VAL A 91 -11.22 8.96 -0.26
N THR A 92 -10.48 8.19 0.53
CA THR A 92 -9.42 8.68 1.43
C THR A 92 -8.21 9.28 0.71
N TYR A 93 -8.02 8.99 -0.58
CA TYR A 93 -6.88 9.44 -1.37
C TYR A 93 -7.17 10.63 -2.29
N TYR A 94 -8.40 11.12 -2.30
CA TYR A 94 -8.68 12.37 -2.99
C TYR A 94 -8.06 13.55 -2.25
N PRO A 95 -7.57 14.56 -2.97
CA PRO A 95 -6.93 15.72 -2.38
C PRO A 95 -7.83 16.40 -1.33
N TYR A 96 -7.22 16.78 -0.21
CA TYR A 96 -7.88 17.53 0.87
C TYR A 96 -9.08 16.84 1.56
N THR A 97 -9.25 15.52 1.41
CA THR A 97 -10.30 14.75 2.10
C THR A 97 -10.16 14.84 3.62
N PHE A 98 -8.91 14.84 4.12
CA PHE A 98 -8.62 14.99 5.54
C PHE A 98 -7.93 16.33 5.83
N ARG A 99 -8.32 16.98 6.92
CA ARG A 99 -7.72 18.23 7.39
C ARG A 99 -6.35 18.05 8.04
N ASN A 100 -6.16 16.93 8.73
CA ASN A 100 -4.96 16.57 9.48
C ASN A 100 -5.00 15.08 9.85
N VAL A 101 -3.94 14.60 10.53
CA VAL A 101 -3.82 13.21 10.97
C VAL A 101 -4.92 12.80 11.96
N ASP A 102 -5.33 13.70 12.87
CA ASP A 102 -6.40 13.40 13.85
C ASP A 102 -7.73 13.13 13.15
N HIS A 103 -8.03 13.86 12.08
CA HIS A 103 -9.23 13.64 11.27
C HIS A 103 -9.16 12.27 10.57
N LEU A 104 -8.01 11.86 10.05
CA LEU A 104 -7.81 10.51 9.50
C LEU A 104 -8.00 9.44 10.59
N LEU A 105 -7.39 9.61 11.76
CA LEU A 105 -7.52 8.66 12.86
C LEU A 105 -8.96 8.58 13.41
N ALA A 106 -9.69 9.69 13.42
CA ALA A 106 -11.12 9.67 13.75
C ALA A 106 -11.94 8.92 12.69
N TYR A 107 -11.62 9.11 11.40
CA TYR A 107 -12.25 8.37 10.31
C TYR A 107 -12.05 6.86 10.47
N THR A 108 -10.84 6.37 10.79
CA THR A 108 -10.59 4.92 10.94
C THR A 108 -11.38 4.28 12.09
N LYS A 109 -11.94 5.08 12.99
CA LYS A 109 -12.80 4.63 14.11
C LYS A 109 -14.30 4.80 13.82
N SER A 110 -14.65 5.41 12.68
CA SER A 110 -16.04 5.77 12.34
C SER A 110 -16.82 4.58 11.76
N ASP A 111 -18.14 4.67 11.81
CA ASP A 111 -19.02 3.68 11.18
C ASP A 111 -18.93 3.72 9.65
N ILE A 112 -18.61 4.89 9.06
CA ILE A 112 -18.34 5.01 7.62
C ILE A 112 -17.13 4.14 7.24
N TYR A 113 -16.03 4.18 8.02
CA TYR A 113 -14.87 3.32 7.76
C TYR A 113 -15.24 1.84 7.83
N LYS A 114 -15.99 1.42 8.85
CA LYS A 114 -16.45 0.03 9.00
C LYS A 114 -17.33 -0.39 7.82
N GLU A 115 -18.26 0.46 7.38
CA GLU A 115 -19.08 0.20 6.20
C GLU A 115 -18.24 0.01 4.94
N LEU A 116 -17.26 0.89 4.73
CA LEU A 116 -16.41 0.85 3.53
C LEU A 116 -15.48 -0.37 3.53
N THR A 117 -14.88 -0.74 4.66
CA THR A 117 -14.03 -1.93 4.76
C THR A 117 -14.84 -3.21 4.61
N ALA A 118 -16.02 -3.31 5.21
CA ALA A 118 -16.93 -4.45 5.02
C ALA A 118 -17.40 -4.56 3.56
N GLY A 119 -17.70 -3.43 2.90
CA GLY A 119 -18.05 -3.41 1.48
C GLY A 119 -16.91 -3.87 0.57
N TYR A 120 -15.68 -3.49 0.91
CA TYR A 120 -14.49 -3.99 0.21
C TYR A 120 -14.32 -5.49 0.39
N GLU A 121 -14.41 -5.99 1.62
CA GLU A 121 -14.31 -7.41 1.93
C GLU A 121 -15.36 -8.22 1.16
N GLN A 122 -16.62 -7.79 1.20
CA GLN A 122 -17.70 -8.45 0.49
C GLN A 122 -17.47 -8.54 -1.03
N LYS A 123 -16.84 -7.49 -1.62
CA LYS A 123 -16.63 -7.42 -3.08
C LYS A 123 -15.36 -8.13 -3.54
N SER A 124 -14.31 -8.11 -2.75
CA SER A 124 -12.98 -8.62 -3.13
C SER A 124 -12.62 -9.97 -2.49
N GLY A 125 -13.27 -10.34 -1.39
CA GLY A 125 -12.86 -11.46 -0.55
C GLY A 125 -11.61 -11.17 0.30
N ASN A 126 -11.10 -9.94 0.29
CA ASN A 126 -9.91 -9.52 1.03
C ASN A 126 -10.30 -8.64 2.21
N GLU A 127 -9.66 -8.80 3.34
CA GLU A 127 -9.89 -8.01 4.55
C GLU A 127 -8.86 -6.88 4.70
N ILE A 128 -9.29 -5.71 5.17
CA ILE A 128 -8.40 -4.63 5.60
C ILE A 128 -8.19 -4.77 7.11
N ILE A 129 -7.08 -5.36 7.51
CA ILE A 129 -6.76 -5.64 8.92
C ILE A 129 -6.27 -4.42 9.70
N ALA A 130 -5.71 -3.42 9.01
CA ALA A 130 -5.23 -2.18 9.61
C ALA A 130 -5.14 -1.06 8.58
N THR A 131 -5.32 0.18 9.04
CA THR A 131 -5.00 1.39 8.28
C THR A 131 -4.02 2.23 9.08
N THR A 132 -2.90 2.60 8.45
CA THR A 132 -1.83 3.38 9.06
C THR A 132 -1.67 4.72 8.35
N TYR A 133 -1.20 5.72 9.10
CA TYR A 133 -0.82 7.01 8.52
C TYR A 133 0.58 6.91 7.92
N TYR A 134 0.72 7.16 6.63
CA TYR A 134 2.00 7.13 5.92
C TYR A 134 2.70 8.49 5.87
N GLY A 135 1.95 9.56 5.92
CA GLY A 135 2.42 10.93 5.85
C GLY A 135 1.49 11.79 5.01
N THR A 136 1.80 13.09 4.98
CA THR A 136 1.17 14.03 4.05
C THR A 136 1.86 13.91 2.70
N ARG A 137 1.08 13.83 1.63
CA ARG A 137 1.64 13.79 0.28
C ARG A 137 2.21 15.15 -0.11
N HIS A 138 3.42 15.12 -0.66
CA HIS A 138 4.15 16.30 -1.11
C HIS A 138 4.51 16.18 -2.58
N THR A 139 4.69 17.33 -3.23
CA THR A 139 5.24 17.39 -4.58
C THR A 139 6.72 17.74 -4.51
N THR A 140 7.57 16.91 -5.13
CA THR A 140 8.98 17.24 -5.37
C THR A 140 9.20 17.54 -6.85
N SER A 141 10.07 18.49 -7.15
CA SER A 141 10.29 18.98 -8.52
C SER A 141 11.69 19.56 -8.69
N ASN A 142 12.18 19.57 -9.93
CA ASN A 142 13.40 20.29 -10.33
C ASN A 142 13.18 21.80 -10.51
N LYS A 143 11.95 22.29 -10.34
CA LYS A 143 11.58 23.71 -10.40
C LYS A 143 10.80 24.09 -9.14
N PRO A 144 10.91 25.34 -8.65
CA PRO A 144 10.09 25.81 -7.54
C PRO A 144 8.60 25.74 -7.87
N ILE A 145 7.80 25.22 -6.93
CA ILE A 145 6.34 25.16 -6.98
C ILE A 145 5.80 25.83 -5.71
N ALA A 146 5.13 26.96 -5.86
CA ALA A 146 4.51 27.70 -4.76
C ALA A 146 2.98 27.72 -4.84
N LYS A 147 2.42 27.52 -6.01
CA LYS A 147 0.97 27.55 -6.26
C LYS A 147 0.57 26.61 -7.39
N CYS A 148 -0.70 26.29 -7.48
CA CYS A 148 -1.29 25.39 -8.47
C CYS A 148 -0.89 25.75 -9.92
N ALA A 149 -0.85 27.06 -10.26
CA ALA A 149 -0.49 27.52 -11.60
C ALA A 149 0.95 27.13 -12.00
N ASP A 150 1.85 26.91 -11.05
CA ASP A 150 3.25 26.55 -11.32
C ASP A 150 3.38 25.10 -11.82
N LEU A 151 2.33 24.27 -11.67
CA LEU A 151 2.25 22.92 -12.21
C LEU A 151 1.91 22.89 -13.70
N LYS A 152 1.46 24.02 -14.29
CA LYS A 152 0.99 24.04 -15.68
C LYS A 152 2.08 23.57 -16.65
N GLY A 153 1.77 22.54 -17.41
CA GLY A 153 2.67 21.94 -18.41
C GLY A 153 3.81 21.10 -17.83
N LEU A 154 3.98 21.03 -16.50
CA LEU A 154 5.02 20.24 -15.86
C LEU A 154 4.77 18.75 -16.06
N LYS A 155 5.79 18.02 -16.51
CA LYS A 155 5.72 16.56 -16.60
C LYS A 155 5.81 15.95 -15.19
N MET A 156 4.68 15.49 -14.67
CA MET A 156 4.58 15.06 -13.29
C MET A 156 4.18 13.58 -13.19
N ARG A 157 5.02 12.81 -12.51
CA ARG A 157 4.66 11.44 -12.15
C ARG A 157 3.59 11.43 -11.08
N VAL A 158 2.64 10.56 -11.24
CA VAL A 158 1.65 10.20 -10.21
C VAL A 158 1.55 8.68 -10.12
N PRO A 159 1.09 8.09 -8.99
CA PRO A 159 0.70 6.70 -8.95
C PRO A 159 -0.41 6.37 -9.96
N ASP A 160 -0.44 5.12 -10.46
CA ASP A 160 -1.39 4.69 -11.49
C ASP A 160 -2.78 4.41 -10.90
N VAL A 161 -3.41 5.47 -10.37
CA VAL A 161 -4.79 5.44 -9.85
C VAL A 161 -5.47 6.81 -10.06
N PRO A 162 -6.77 6.85 -10.41
CA PRO A 162 -7.49 8.09 -10.73
C PRO A 162 -7.42 9.18 -9.65
N ALA A 163 -7.46 8.82 -8.37
CA ALA A 163 -7.44 9.77 -7.27
C ALA A 163 -6.21 10.67 -7.28
N TYR A 164 -5.04 10.15 -7.66
CA TYR A 164 -3.79 10.92 -7.71
C TYR A 164 -3.69 11.83 -8.93
N LEU A 165 -4.48 11.58 -9.97
CA LEU A 165 -4.51 12.42 -11.17
C LEU A 165 -5.31 13.72 -10.96
N ALA A 166 -6.22 13.74 -9.98
CA ALA A 166 -7.22 14.80 -9.84
C ALA A 166 -6.59 16.19 -9.64
N MET A 167 -5.77 16.36 -8.63
CA MET A 167 -5.16 17.67 -8.31
C MET A 167 -4.16 18.13 -9.38
N PRO A 168 -3.16 17.32 -9.79
CA PRO A 168 -2.21 17.76 -10.80
C PRO A 168 -2.86 18.14 -12.13
N ARG A 169 -3.87 17.38 -12.59
CA ARG A 169 -4.60 17.72 -13.81
C ARG A 169 -5.40 19.02 -13.67
N ALA A 170 -6.07 19.21 -12.55
CA ALA A 170 -6.79 20.47 -12.28
C ALA A 170 -5.84 21.67 -12.28
N CYS A 171 -4.58 21.48 -11.90
CA CYS A 171 -3.53 22.51 -11.97
C CYS A 171 -2.83 22.59 -13.33
N GLY A 172 -3.24 21.80 -14.33
CA GLY A 172 -2.71 21.84 -15.68
C GLY A 172 -1.39 21.10 -15.89
N ALA A 173 -1.01 20.20 -14.99
CA ALA A 173 0.17 19.34 -15.15
C ALA A 173 -0.05 18.26 -16.23
N ASN A 174 1.03 17.91 -16.94
CA ASN A 174 1.08 16.74 -17.82
C ASN A 174 1.41 15.49 -16.98
N THR A 175 0.38 14.78 -16.55
CA THR A 175 0.53 13.65 -15.63
C THR A 175 0.96 12.38 -16.34
N SER A 176 1.93 11.67 -15.76
CA SER A 176 2.41 10.35 -16.20
C SER A 176 2.21 9.33 -15.07
N PRO A 177 1.26 8.39 -15.18
CA PRO A 177 1.12 7.28 -14.25
C PRO A 177 2.34 6.37 -14.35
N ILE A 178 3.13 6.31 -13.28
CA ILE A 178 4.38 5.50 -13.20
C ILE A 178 4.39 4.78 -11.86
N ALA A 179 4.66 3.47 -11.87
CA ALA A 179 4.77 2.67 -10.65
C ALA A 179 5.91 3.14 -9.75
N PHE A 180 5.78 2.95 -8.43
CA PHE A 180 6.73 3.49 -7.45
C PHE A 180 8.17 3.04 -7.72
N ALA A 181 8.40 1.76 -8.03
CA ALA A 181 9.72 1.22 -8.34
C ALA A 181 10.42 1.87 -9.57
N GLU A 182 9.67 2.55 -10.43
CA GLU A 182 10.18 3.16 -11.66
C GLU A 182 10.45 4.68 -11.51
N VAL A 183 10.03 5.28 -10.37
CA VAL A 183 10.06 6.74 -10.16
C VAL A 183 11.47 7.28 -10.19
N TYR A 184 12.40 6.64 -9.49
CA TYR A 184 13.79 7.11 -9.43
C TYR A 184 14.41 7.22 -10.84
N LEU A 185 14.27 6.18 -11.64
CA LEU A 185 14.81 6.16 -12.99
C LEU A 185 14.11 7.18 -13.91
N ALA A 186 12.81 7.34 -13.78
CA ALA A 186 12.02 8.31 -14.56
C ALA A 186 12.42 9.76 -14.26
N LEU A 187 12.75 10.07 -13.02
CA LEU A 187 13.29 11.37 -12.62
C LEU A 187 14.73 11.55 -13.09
N GLN A 188 15.57 10.53 -12.92
CA GLN A 188 16.99 10.58 -13.28
C GLN A 188 17.22 10.84 -14.78
N ASN A 189 16.44 10.20 -15.64
CA ASN A 189 16.57 10.35 -17.09
C ASN A 189 15.68 11.46 -17.69
N GLY A 190 14.97 12.24 -16.85
CA GLY A 190 14.15 13.37 -17.29
C GLY A 190 12.85 13.00 -18.00
N THR A 191 12.40 11.75 -17.89
CA THR A 191 11.07 11.35 -18.37
C THR A 191 9.97 12.16 -17.69
N VAL A 192 10.15 12.45 -16.39
CA VAL A 192 9.34 13.39 -15.62
C VAL A 192 10.22 14.38 -14.88
N GLU A 193 9.68 15.55 -14.56
CA GLU A 193 10.35 16.69 -13.90
C GLU A 193 9.92 16.83 -12.44
N ALA A 194 8.84 16.17 -12.08
CA ALA A 194 8.22 16.22 -10.75
C ALA A 194 7.55 14.89 -10.41
N GLN A 195 7.30 14.68 -9.12
CA GLN A 195 6.49 13.56 -8.64
C GLN A 195 5.76 13.98 -7.37
N GLU A 196 4.71 13.26 -7.01
CA GLU A 196 4.05 13.37 -5.72
C GLU A 196 4.06 12.01 -4.99
N ASN A 197 4.26 12.12 -3.66
CA ASN A 197 4.22 10.97 -2.78
C ASN A 197 3.98 11.39 -1.33
#